data_9eb372f2e3a81fd460eb0bfa68cbb2b7
#
_entry.id   9eb372f2e3a81fd460eb0bfa68cbb2b7
#
_cell.length_a   1.000
_cell.length_b   1.000
_cell.length_c   1.000
_cell.angle_alpha   90.00
_cell.angle_beta   90.00
_cell.angle_gamma   90.00
#
_symmetry.space_group_name_H-M   'P 1'
#
loop_
_entity.id
_entity.type
_entity.pdbx_description
1 polymer ?
#
loop_
_entity_poly.entity_id
_entity_poly.type
_entity_poly.pdbx_seq_one_letter_code
_entity_poly.pdbx_strand_id
1 'polypeptide(L)'
;MNIIIQENSFSISKIISEFSKKDNVGAVVSFSGYVREFSKERQLKSMELEHYPGMTEKALEDIVQSAKSHWDIQEVTIVHRVGKLLPKDIIVGVIVSSKHRSNAFKACEFIIDFLKTDAPFWKKETSEEGETWVSERQEDVVKKISWNKLD
;
A
#
# COMPACT_ATOMS: atom_id res chain seq x y z
N MET A 1 3.23 -11.97 8.88
CA MET A 1 2.64 -11.21 7.75
C MET A 1 1.14 -11.09 7.94
N ASN A 2 0.63 -9.87 7.91
CA ASN A 2 -0.79 -9.58 8.00
C ASN A 2 -1.26 -8.79 6.80
N ILE A 3 -2.21 -9.33 6.05
CA ILE A 3 -2.85 -8.65 4.92
C ILE A 3 -4.31 -8.42 5.31
N ILE A 4 -4.72 -7.15 5.36
CA ILE A 4 -6.06 -6.74 5.81
C ILE A 4 -6.67 -5.85 4.74
N ILE A 5 -7.82 -6.26 4.20
CA ILE A 5 -8.62 -5.44 3.28
C ILE A 5 -9.94 -5.17 3.97
N GLN A 6 -10.28 -3.90 4.16
CA GLN A 6 -11.43 -3.48 4.95
C GLN A 6 -12.00 -2.15 4.48
N GLU A 7 -13.26 -1.88 4.79
CA GLU A 7 -13.88 -0.58 4.54
C GLU A 7 -13.56 0.44 5.64
N ASN A 8 -13.48 -0.02 6.88
CA ASN A 8 -13.25 0.84 8.04
C ASN A 8 -11.85 1.45 8.03
N SER A 9 -11.72 2.62 8.65
CA SER A 9 -10.43 3.26 8.89
C SER A 9 -9.56 2.46 9.87
N PHE A 10 -8.29 2.77 9.91
CA PHE A 10 -7.32 2.11 10.77
C PHE A 10 -6.27 3.11 11.26
N SER A 11 -5.51 2.72 12.26
CA SER A 11 -4.48 3.56 12.87
C SER A 11 -3.08 2.97 12.63
N ILE A 12 -2.27 3.69 11.87
CA ILE A 12 -0.86 3.34 11.65
C ILE A 12 -0.09 3.30 12.98
N SER A 13 -0.36 4.25 13.87
CA SER A 13 0.35 4.33 15.16
C SER A 13 0.10 3.11 16.05
N LYS A 14 -1.11 2.56 16.02
CA LYS A 14 -1.42 1.32 16.75
C LYS A 14 -0.65 0.13 16.21
N ILE A 15 -0.55 0.00 14.88
CA ILE A 15 0.20 -1.08 14.23
C ILE A 15 1.68 -0.95 14.55
N ILE A 16 2.26 0.23 14.45
CA ILE A 16 3.67 0.48 14.79
C ILE A 16 3.93 0.12 16.26
N SER A 17 3.03 0.48 17.16
CA SER A 17 3.15 0.15 18.59
C SER A 17 3.23 -1.36 18.82
N GLU A 18 2.48 -2.16 18.07
CA GLU A 18 2.57 -3.62 18.18
C GLU A 18 3.90 -4.17 17.63
N PHE A 19 4.41 -3.59 16.55
CA PHE A 19 5.69 -3.99 15.98
C PHE A 19 6.85 -3.75 16.93
N SER A 20 6.83 -2.64 17.66
CA SER A 20 7.91 -2.29 18.59
C SER A 20 8.00 -3.21 19.81
N LYS A 21 6.97 -4.01 20.07
CA LYS A 21 6.96 -5.02 21.16
C LYS A 21 7.61 -6.35 20.74
N LYS A 22 7.90 -6.53 19.47
CA LYS A 22 8.51 -7.76 18.96
C LYS A 22 10.01 -7.79 19.24
N ASP A 23 10.53 -9.00 19.40
CA ASP A 23 11.94 -9.19 19.70
C ASP A 23 12.85 -8.77 18.53
N ASN A 24 13.97 -8.16 18.89
CA ASN A 24 15.06 -7.87 17.98
C ASN A 24 14.68 -6.95 16.79
N VAL A 25 13.69 -6.09 16.96
CA VAL A 25 13.33 -5.06 15.99
C VAL A 25 14.26 -3.86 16.17
N GLY A 26 15.04 -3.55 15.14
CA GLY A 26 15.91 -2.39 15.11
C GLY A 26 15.34 -1.21 14.30
N ALA A 27 14.40 -1.50 13.39
CA ALA A 27 13.79 -0.49 12.55
C ALA A 27 12.35 -0.87 12.18
N VAL A 28 11.48 0.13 12.16
CA VAL A 28 10.13 0.03 11.61
C VAL A 28 9.97 1.16 10.60
N VAL A 29 9.61 0.81 9.37
CA VAL A 29 9.31 1.76 8.31
C VAL A 29 7.83 1.63 7.97
N SER A 30 7.14 2.75 7.88
CA SER A 30 5.73 2.78 7.50
C SER A 30 5.49 3.75 6.34
N PHE A 31 4.63 3.33 5.44
CA PHE A 31 4.06 4.17 4.40
C PHE A 31 2.56 4.29 4.66
N SER A 32 2.02 5.50 4.52
CA SER A 32 0.58 5.74 4.54
C SER A 32 0.16 6.55 3.32
N GLY A 33 -0.83 6.05 2.60
CA GLY A 33 -1.42 6.71 1.44
C GLY A 33 -2.80 7.26 1.77
N TYR A 34 -3.12 8.42 1.19
CA TYR A 34 -4.36 9.16 1.47
C TYR A 34 -5.07 9.54 0.19
N VAL A 35 -6.38 9.76 0.28
CA VAL A 35 -7.16 10.35 -0.80
C VAL A 35 -6.79 11.82 -0.92
N ARG A 36 -6.28 12.23 -2.09
CA ARG A 36 -5.94 13.61 -2.36
C ARG A 36 -7.21 14.45 -2.57
N GLU A 37 -7.11 15.74 -2.30
CA GLU A 37 -8.21 16.68 -2.55
C GLU A 37 -8.41 16.98 -4.04
N PHE A 38 -7.34 16.86 -4.83
CA PHE A 38 -7.35 17.15 -6.26
C PHE A 38 -6.72 16.01 -7.06
N SER A 39 -7.30 15.74 -8.24
CA SER A 39 -6.74 14.84 -9.23
C SER A 39 -6.82 15.53 -10.59
N LYS A 40 -5.67 15.73 -11.26
CA LYS A 40 -5.59 16.43 -12.56
C LYS A 40 -6.32 17.77 -12.55
N GLU A 41 -6.05 18.60 -11.52
CA GLU A 41 -6.67 19.92 -11.31
C GLU A 41 -8.17 19.89 -10.98
N ARG A 42 -8.78 18.72 -10.90
CA ARG A 42 -10.18 18.57 -10.47
C ARG A 42 -10.27 18.32 -8.97
N GLN A 43 -11.17 19.02 -8.31
CA GLN A 43 -11.46 18.78 -6.90
C GLN A 43 -12.28 17.49 -6.76
N LEU A 44 -11.75 16.55 -5.99
CA LEU A 44 -12.42 15.29 -5.71
C LEU A 44 -13.49 15.46 -4.64
N LYS A 45 -14.66 14.86 -4.87
CA LYS A 45 -15.71 14.72 -3.87
C LYS A 45 -15.57 13.41 -3.12
N SER A 46 -15.23 12.34 -3.83
CA SER A 46 -15.05 11.01 -3.26
C SER A 46 -14.22 10.14 -4.20
N MET A 47 -13.72 9.05 -3.63
CA MET A 47 -13.08 7.96 -4.37
C MET A 47 -13.75 6.66 -3.93
N GLU A 48 -13.98 5.77 -4.85
CA GLU A 48 -14.46 4.43 -4.56
C GLU A 48 -13.45 3.40 -5.02
N LEU A 49 -13.11 2.48 -4.13
CA LEU A 49 -12.16 1.42 -4.38
C LEU A 49 -12.87 0.08 -4.38
N GLU A 50 -12.64 -0.68 -5.45
CA GLU A 50 -13.08 -2.06 -5.57
C GLU A 50 -11.88 -2.99 -5.63
N HIS A 51 -12.05 -4.21 -5.17
CA HIS A 51 -11.02 -5.25 -5.19
C HIS A 51 -11.62 -6.58 -5.64
N TYR A 52 -10.76 -7.55 -5.88
CA TYR A 52 -11.18 -8.91 -6.21
C TYR A 52 -10.91 -9.81 -5.00
N PRO A 53 -11.94 -10.11 -4.16
CA PRO A 53 -11.76 -10.91 -2.95
C PRO A 53 -11.05 -12.24 -3.22
N GLY A 54 -10.07 -12.57 -2.39
CA GLY A 54 -9.20 -13.73 -2.55
C GLY A 54 -8.01 -13.49 -3.47
N MET A 55 -8.22 -12.96 -4.66
CA MET A 55 -7.14 -12.65 -5.61
C MET A 55 -6.28 -11.48 -5.16
N THR A 56 -6.90 -10.45 -4.61
CA THR A 56 -6.17 -9.27 -4.11
C THR A 56 -5.28 -9.64 -2.93
N GLU A 57 -5.81 -10.38 -1.97
CA GLU A 57 -5.04 -10.86 -0.82
C GLU A 57 -3.86 -11.73 -1.27
N LYS A 58 -4.11 -12.66 -2.19
CA LYS A 58 -3.06 -13.53 -2.74
C LYS A 58 -1.96 -12.73 -3.44
N ALA A 59 -2.34 -11.75 -4.25
CA ALA A 59 -1.38 -10.88 -4.93
C ALA A 59 -0.51 -10.11 -3.92
N LEU A 60 -1.10 -9.59 -2.85
CA LEU A 60 -0.36 -8.89 -1.80
C LEU A 60 0.57 -9.84 -1.02
N GLU A 61 0.12 -11.05 -0.72
CA GLU A 61 0.97 -12.08 -0.10
C GLU A 61 2.18 -12.41 -0.97
N ASP A 62 2.00 -12.59 -2.27
CA ASP A 62 3.08 -12.89 -3.21
C ASP A 62 4.09 -11.74 -3.27
N ILE A 63 3.62 -10.49 -3.26
CA ILE A 63 4.49 -9.30 -3.20
C ILE A 63 5.34 -9.32 -1.92
N VAL A 64 4.73 -9.59 -0.76
CA VAL A 64 5.45 -9.65 0.51
C VAL A 64 6.46 -10.80 0.53
N GLN A 65 6.10 -11.97 0.01
CA GLN A 65 7.03 -13.09 -0.08
C GLN A 65 8.23 -12.77 -0.99
N SER A 66 7.98 -12.09 -2.10
CA SER A 66 9.04 -11.60 -2.97
C SER A 66 9.97 -10.63 -2.23
N ALA A 67 9.42 -9.67 -1.48
CA ALA A 67 10.24 -8.77 -0.67
C ALA A 67 11.08 -9.53 0.37
N LYS A 68 10.51 -10.52 1.02
CA LYS A 68 11.23 -11.37 2.00
C LYS A 68 12.35 -12.21 1.37
N SER A 69 12.25 -12.54 0.10
CA SER A 69 13.31 -13.26 -0.61
C SER A 69 14.54 -12.38 -0.92
N HIS A 70 14.35 -11.06 -0.98
CA HIS A 70 15.43 -10.11 -1.31
C HIS A 70 16.05 -9.46 -0.07
N TRP A 71 15.28 -9.28 1.01
CA TRP A 71 15.73 -8.57 2.20
C TRP A 71 15.36 -9.29 3.49
N ASP A 72 16.28 -9.23 4.47
CA ASP A 72 16.05 -9.76 5.82
C ASP A 72 15.10 -8.84 6.58
N ILE A 73 13.80 -9.09 6.42
CA ILE A 73 12.71 -8.39 7.12
C ILE A 73 11.96 -9.35 8.04
N GLN A 74 11.44 -8.82 9.13
CA GLN A 74 10.78 -9.63 10.17
C GLN A 74 9.28 -9.72 9.93
N GLU A 75 8.57 -8.60 10.13
CA GLU A 75 7.13 -8.54 9.99
C GLU A 75 6.72 -7.52 8.93
N VAL A 76 5.62 -7.83 8.27
CA VAL A 76 4.95 -6.92 7.34
C VAL A 76 3.47 -6.92 7.65
N THR A 77 2.88 -5.74 7.75
CA THR A 77 1.43 -5.56 7.75
C THR A 77 1.04 -4.64 6.61
N ILE A 78 0.08 -5.07 5.81
CA ILE A 78 -0.56 -4.24 4.79
C ILE A 78 -2.03 -4.12 5.17
N VAL A 79 -2.51 -2.89 5.32
CA VAL A 79 -3.94 -2.59 5.47
C VAL A 79 -4.36 -1.76 4.27
N HIS A 80 -5.33 -2.22 3.52
CA HIS A 80 -5.87 -1.48 2.37
C HIS A 80 -7.37 -1.32 2.52
N ARG A 81 -7.84 -0.10 2.42
CA ARG A 81 -9.27 0.19 2.45
C ARG A 81 -9.88 0.03 1.07
N VAL A 82 -11.14 -0.34 1.08
CA VAL A 82 -12.02 -0.43 -0.10
C VAL A 82 -13.33 0.27 0.20
N GLY A 83 -14.19 0.39 -0.82
CA GLY A 83 -15.45 1.12 -0.70
C GLY A 83 -15.26 2.62 -0.88
N LYS A 84 -16.23 3.40 -0.40
CA LYS A 84 -16.23 4.84 -0.58
C LYS A 84 -15.33 5.54 0.42
N LEU A 85 -14.44 6.38 -0.10
CA LEU A 85 -13.50 7.19 0.67
C LEU A 85 -13.68 8.68 0.32
N LEU A 86 -13.42 9.53 1.30
CA LEU A 86 -13.47 10.98 1.13
C LEU A 86 -12.05 11.55 1.07
N PRO A 87 -11.87 12.77 0.50
CA PRO A 87 -10.59 13.45 0.55
C PRO A 87 -10.00 13.48 1.96
N LYS A 88 -8.71 13.26 2.09
CA LYS A 88 -7.94 13.13 3.33
C LYS A 88 -8.09 11.81 4.07
N ASP A 89 -9.01 10.93 3.67
CA ASP A 89 -9.09 9.61 4.26
C ASP A 89 -7.82 8.80 3.96
N ILE A 90 -7.38 8.02 4.94
CA ILE A 90 -6.31 7.05 4.72
C ILE A 90 -6.83 5.91 3.84
N ILE A 91 -6.04 5.52 2.84
CA ILE A 91 -6.37 4.43 1.91
C ILE A 91 -5.61 3.17 2.29
N VAL A 92 -4.32 3.31 2.50
CA VAL A 92 -3.40 2.18 2.64
C VAL A 92 -2.32 2.48 3.65
N GLY A 93 -1.95 1.45 4.39
CA GLY A 93 -0.76 1.44 5.23
C GLY A 93 0.09 0.22 4.94
N VAL A 94 1.39 0.42 4.81
CA VAL A 94 2.38 -0.66 4.72
C VAL A 94 3.41 -0.44 5.81
N ILE A 95 3.55 -1.42 6.70
CA ILE A 95 4.44 -1.35 7.84
C ILE A 95 5.39 -2.54 7.78
N VAL A 96 6.69 -2.27 7.83
CA VAL A 96 7.74 -3.28 7.72
C VAL A 96 8.71 -3.13 8.88
N SER A 97 9.04 -4.23 9.55
CA SER A 97 10.07 -4.26 10.56
C SER A 97 11.30 -5.08 10.11
N SER A 98 12.45 -4.68 10.58
CA SER A 98 13.72 -5.33 10.31
C SER A 98 14.71 -5.03 11.45
N LYS A 99 15.78 -5.82 11.52
CA LYS A 99 16.93 -5.52 12.39
C LYS A 99 17.65 -4.24 11.95
N HIS A 100 17.68 -3.96 10.65
CA HIS A 100 18.43 -2.86 10.05
C HIS A 100 17.56 -2.02 9.14
N ARG A 101 17.63 -0.70 9.26
CA ARG A 101 16.81 0.25 8.52
C ARG A 101 16.88 0.09 6.99
N SER A 102 18.03 -0.27 6.45
CA SER A 102 18.21 -0.40 5.01
C SER A 102 17.27 -1.41 4.39
N ASN A 103 17.10 -2.57 5.02
CA ASN A 103 16.18 -3.60 4.56
C ASN A 103 14.72 -3.17 4.70
N ALA A 104 14.39 -2.50 5.81
CA ALA A 104 13.03 -2.01 6.04
C ALA A 104 12.61 -0.97 4.99
N PHE A 105 13.48 0.00 4.67
CA PHE A 105 13.20 1.00 3.63
C PHE A 105 13.02 0.38 2.25
N LYS A 106 13.97 -0.49 1.84
CA LYS A 106 13.91 -1.12 0.52
C LYS A 106 12.68 -2.01 0.37
N ALA A 107 12.37 -2.82 1.37
CA ALA A 107 11.21 -3.69 1.33
C ALA A 107 9.90 -2.89 1.30
N CYS A 108 9.78 -1.83 2.08
CA CYS A 108 8.59 -1.00 2.09
C CYS A 108 8.36 -0.33 0.73
N GLU A 109 9.40 0.26 0.13
CA GLU A 109 9.31 0.87 -1.19
C GLU A 109 8.93 -0.15 -2.26
N PHE A 110 9.60 -1.30 -2.27
CA PHE A 110 9.29 -2.41 -3.18
C PHE A 110 7.82 -2.84 -3.10
N ILE A 111 7.33 -3.07 -1.88
CA ILE A 111 5.95 -3.49 -1.66
C ILE A 111 4.97 -2.46 -2.22
N ILE A 112 5.18 -1.18 -1.98
CA ILE A 112 4.32 -0.12 -2.49
C ILE A 112 4.34 -0.05 -4.02
N ASP A 113 5.52 -0.13 -4.63
CA ASP A 113 5.65 -0.05 -6.08
C ASP A 113 4.90 -1.21 -6.78
N PHE A 114 4.99 -2.42 -6.23
CA PHE A 114 4.25 -3.57 -6.78
C PHE A 114 2.75 -3.53 -6.43
N LEU A 115 2.39 -3.08 -5.23
CA LEU A 115 0.99 -2.93 -4.84
C LEU A 115 0.23 -2.03 -5.80
N LYS A 116 0.85 -0.93 -6.23
CA LYS A 116 0.22 0.04 -7.12
C LYS A 116 -0.01 -0.47 -8.54
N THR A 117 0.69 -1.51 -8.96
CA THR A 117 0.61 -2.03 -10.32
C THR A 117 0.04 -3.45 -10.40
N ASP A 118 0.37 -4.32 -9.47
CA ASP A 118 0.05 -5.76 -9.56
C ASP A 118 -1.15 -6.18 -8.73
N ALA A 119 -1.48 -5.44 -7.66
CA ALA A 119 -2.64 -5.78 -6.87
C ALA A 119 -3.94 -5.37 -7.58
N PRO A 120 -4.93 -6.26 -7.69
CA PRO A 120 -6.18 -5.98 -8.41
C PRO A 120 -7.11 -5.07 -7.59
N PHE A 121 -6.84 -3.77 -7.66
CA PHE A 121 -7.69 -2.71 -7.16
C PHE A 121 -8.15 -1.82 -8.32
N TRP A 122 -9.40 -1.39 -8.27
CA TRP A 122 -9.98 -0.43 -9.22
C TRP A 122 -10.42 0.82 -8.47
N LYS A 123 -10.11 1.99 -9.02
CA LYS A 123 -10.44 3.29 -8.44
C LYS A 123 -11.40 4.04 -9.34
N LYS A 124 -12.49 4.51 -8.76
CA LYS A 124 -13.42 5.44 -9.40
C LYS A 124 -13.39 6.76 -8.64
N GLU A 125 -13.01 7.84 -9.30
CA GLU A 125 -13.01 9.19 -8.74
C GLU A 125 -14.28 9.93 -9.13
N THR A 126 -14.90 10.62 -8.17
CA THR A 126 -16.07 11.47 -8.38
C THR A 126 -15.69 12.92 -8.14
N SER A 127 -15.99 13.79 -9.11
CA SER A 127 -15.82 15.24 -9.04
C SER A 127 -17.10 15.93 -9.53
N GLU A 128 -17.10 17.27 -9.59
CA GLU A 128 -18.22 18.01 -10.18
C GLU A 128 -18.41 17.70 -11.67
N GLU A 129 -17.36 17.26 -12.36
CA GLU A 129 -17.40 16.85 -13.77
C GLU A 129 -17.94 15.44 -13.98
N GLY A 130 -18.26 14.69 -12.92
CA GLY A 130 -18.79 13.34 -12.96
C GLY A 130 -17.81 12.30 -12.42
N GLU A 131 -18.02 11.06 -12.83
CA GLU A 131 -17.28 9.89 -12.39
C GLU A 131 -16.24 9.47 -13.43
N THR A 132 -15.04 9.08 -12.98
CA THR A 132 -13.95 8.62 -13.84
C THR A 132 -13.25 7.43 -13.21
N TRP A 133 -13.12 6.33 -13.96
CA TRP A 133 -12.24 5.23 -13.58
C TRP A 133 -10.78 5.62 -13.82
N VAL A 134 -9.94 5.40 -12.80
CA VAL A 134 -8.53 5.78 -12.82
C VAL A 134 -7.68 4.58 -13.25
N SER A 135 -6.87 4.78 -14.29
CA SER A 135 -5.88 3.79 -14.74
C SER A 135 -4.56 3.93 -13.97
N GLU A 136 -3.69 2.92 -14.11
CA GLU A 136 -2.32 2.97 -13.57
C GLU A 136 -1.57 4.20 -14.07
N ARG A 137 -0.80 4.81 -13.17
CA ARG A 137 0.10 5.90 -13.55
C ARG A 137 1.35 5.33 -14.21
N GLN A 138 1.77 5.94 -15.32
CA GLN A 138 2.99 5.54 -16.03
C GLN A 138 4.22 5.58 -15.09
N GLU A 139 4.29 6.53 -14.19
CA GLU A 139 5.35 6.65 -13.19
C GLU A 139 5.44 5.42 -12.28
N ASP A 140 4.30 4.86 -11.89
CA ASP A 140 4.26 3.66 -11.03
C ASP A 140 4.75 2.42 -11.79
N VAL A 141 4.43 2.30 -13.07
CA VAL A 141 4.92 1.23 -13.94
C VAL A 141 6.45 1.32 -14.09
N VAL A 142 6.98 2.51 -14.30
CA VAL A 142 8.43 2.74 -14.41
C VAL A 142 9.14 2.38 -13.10
N LYS A 143 8.58 2.78 -11.96
CA LYS A 143 9.13 2.42 -10.63
C LYS A 143 9.19 0.92 -10.43
N LYS A 144 8.13 0.20 -10.75
CA LYS A 144 8.09 -1.27 -10.68
C LYS A 144 9.19 -1.89 -11.54
N ILE A 145 9.32 -1.45 -12.80
CA ILE A 145 10.33 -1.98 -13.74
C ILE A 145 11.75 -1.76 -13.21
N SER A 146 12.00 -0.69 -12.46
CA SER A 146 13.32 -0.41 -11.90
C SER A 146 13.82 -1.51 -10.95
N TRP A 147 12.92 -2.30 -10.36
CA TRP A 147 13.25 -3.40 -9.46
C TRP A 147 13.73 -4.66 -10.17
N ASN A 148 13.56 -4.76 -11.50
CA ASN A 148 14.04 -5.91 -12.29
C ASN A 148 15.56 -6.10 -12.23
N LYS A 149 16.30 -5.13 -11.72
CA LYS A 149 17.76 -5.20 -11.55
C LYS A 149 18.20 -5.96 -10.30
N LEU A 150 17.25 -6.46 -9.50
CA LEU A 150 17.56 -7.23 -8.29
C LEU A 150 17.88 -8.70 -8.57
N ASP A 151 17.54 -9.19 -9.74
CA ASP A 151 17.75 -10.59 -10.16
C ASP A 151 19.11 -10.81 -10.82
#